data_4d5602b0cf21412736ea3b68779faf4b
#
_entry.id   4d5602b0cf21412736ea3b68779faf4b
#
_cell.length_a   1.000
_cell.length_b   1.000
_cell.length_c   1.000
_cell.angle_alpha   90.00
_cell.angle_beta   90.00
_cell.angle_gamma   90.00
#
_symmetry.space_group_name_H-M   'P 1'
#
loop_
_entity.id
_entity.type
_entity.pdbx_description
1 polymer ?
#
loop_
_entity_poly.entity_id
_entity_poly.type
_entity_poly.pdbx_seq_one_letter_code
_entity_poly.pdbx_strand_id
1 'polypeptide(L)'
;FSSNDRSVRRFALRKVLRNLDLAAELGAKTFVMWGGREGAEYDGSKDLSAALDRMREGVDTAAGYIKEQGYDLRIALEPKPNEPRGDILLPTVGHALAFIAQLEHQDIVGLNPETGHEQMAGLNYTHGIAQALWAGKLFHIDLNGQRGIKYDQDLVFGHGDLHNAFALVDLLENGGPGGV
;
A
#
# COMPACT_ATOMS: atom_id res chain seq x y z
N PHE A 1 13.02 2.94 -0.25
CA PHE A 1 13.67 2.21 0.85
C PHE A 1 14.51 1.03 0.37
N SER A 2 14.11 0.30 -0.66
CA SER A 2 14.76 -0.94 -1.12
C SER A 2 16.02 -0.75 -1.97
N SER A 3 16.48 0.47 -2.22
CA SER A 3 17.65 0.75 -3.08
C SER A 3 18.91 -0.01 -2.62
N ASN A 4 19.73 -0.48 -3.58
CA ASN A 4 21.05 -1.03 -3.30
C ASN A 4 21.99 0.03 -2.69
N ASP A 5 21.81 1.29 -3.07
CA ASP A 5 22.60 2.42 -2.57
C ASP A 5 22.11 2.89 -1.20
N ARG A 6 22.99 2.81 -0.19
CA ARG A 6 22.71 3.25 1.18
C ARG A 6 22.41 4.75 1.27
N SER A 7 23.05 5.58 0.44
CA SER A 7 22.81 7.02 0.46
C SER A 7 21.39 7.38 0.01
N VAL A 8 20.89 6.66 -0.99
CA VAL A 8 19.51 6.79 -1.48
C VAL A 8 18.53 6.36 -0.40
N ARG A 9 18.77 5.23 0.29
CA ARG A 9 17.90 4.79 1.40
C ARG A 9 17.85 5.81 2.53
N ARG A 10 18.99 6.36 2.92
CA ARG A 10 19.07 7.40 3.96
C ARG A 10 18.36 8.69 3.55
N PHE A 11 18.46 9.07 2.28
CA PHE A 11 17.72 10.22 1.76
C PHE A 11 16.20 9.98 1.80
N ALA A 12 15.75 8.81 1.32
CA ALA A 12 14.34 8.44 1.33
C ALA A 12 13.77 8.43 2.75
N LEU A 13 14.47 7.81 3.71
CA LEU A 13 14.04 7.79 5.10
C LEU A 13 13.92 9.19 5.69
N ARG A 14 14.92 10.05 5.54
CA ARG A 14 14.85 11.45 6.01
C ARG A 14 13.68 12.21 5.41
N LYS A 15 13.39 11.98 4.12
CA LYS A 15 12.23 12.59 3.46
C LYS A 15 10.92 12.12 4.09
N VAL A 16 10.79 10.82 4.35
CA VAL A 16 9.58 10.25 4.98
C VAL A 16 9.41 10.82 6.39
N LEU A 17 10.44 10.81 7.24
CA LEU A 17 10.34 11.34 8.61
C LEU A 17 9.88 12.81 8.63
N ARG A 18 10.45 13.67 7.77
CA ARG A 18 10.00 15.07 7.64
C ARG A 18 8.54 15.20 7.17
N ASN A 19 8.09 14.29 6.30
CA ASN A 19 6.69 14.30 5.87
C ASN A 19 5.75 13.77 6.96
N LEU A 20 6.20 12.88 7.84
CA LEU A 20 5.45 12.45 9.02
C LEU A 20 5.27 13.61 10.00
N ASP A 21 6.32 14.41 10.25
CA ASP A 21 6.22 15.63 11.06
C ASP A 21 5.16 16.59 10.48
N LEU A 22 5.22 16.84 9.18
CA LEU A 22 4.26 17.70 8.49
C LEU A 22 2.84 17.12 8.54
N ALA A 23 2.68 15.82 8.34
CA ALA A 23 1.39 15.14 8.41
C ALA A 23 0.76 15.29 9.81
N ALA A 24 1.57 15.11 10.87
CA ALA A 24 1.13 15.31 12.25
C ALA A 24 0.75 16.78 12.53
N GLU A 25 1.53 17.74 12.07
CA GLU A 25 1.24 19.18 12.17
C GLU A 25 -0.08 19.56 11.48
N LEU A 26 -0.37 18.95 10.32
CA LEU A 26 -1.61 19.16 9.57
C LEU A 26 -2.81 18.37 10.14
N GLY A 27 -2.62 17.56 11.18
CA GLY A 27 -3.68 16.77 11.81
C GLY A 27 -4.12 15.54 11.02
N ALA A 28 -3.28 15.06 10.09
CA ALA A 28 -3.54 13.82 9.36
C ALA A 28 -3.63 12.63 10.32
N LYS A 29 -4.49 11.66 9.99
CA LYS A 29 -4.64 10.41 10.76
C LYS A 29 -4.04 9.20 10.06
N THR A 30 -3.89 9.29 8.75
CA THR A 30 -3.30 8.23 7.93
C THR A 30 -2.27 8.83 6.97
N PHE A 31 -1.09 8.24 6.96
CA PHE A 31 -0.01 8.57 6.03
C PHE A 31 0.11 7.44 4.99
N VAL A 32 -0.27 7.72 3.76
CA VAL A 32 -0.17 6.74 2.68
C VAL A 32 1.25 6.67 2.16
N MET A 33 1.78 5.46 2.05
CA MET A 33 3.09 5.17 1.48
C MET A 33 2.93 4.35 0.21
N TRP A 34 3.01 5.03 -0.93
CA TRP A 34 3.04 4.40 -2.23
C TRP A 34 4.45 3.97 -2.62
N GLY A 35 4.61 2.69 -2.90
CA GLY A 35 5.90 2.07 -3.20
C GLY A 35 6.29 2.03 -4.67
N GLY A 36 5.83 2.95 -5.53
CA GLY A 36 6.00 2.90 -6.98
C GLY A 36 7.45 2.83 -7.49
N ARG A 37 8.45 3.18 -6.67
CA ARG A 37 9.88 3.03 -6.99
C ARG A 37 10.54 1.84 -6.31
N GLU A 38 9.80 1.10 -5.47
CA GLU A 38 10.29 -0.05 -4.72
C GLU A 38 10.12 -1.33 -5.56
N GLY A 39 11.04 -1.58 -6.46
CA GLY A 39 10.98 -2.70 -7.39
C GLY A 39 12.14 -2.70 -8.38
N ALA A 40 11.99 -3.38 -9.50
CA ALA A 40 12.97 -3.50 -10.57
C ALA A 40 12.30 -3.69 -11.93
N GLU A 41 12.98 -3.33 -13.00
CA GLU A 41 12.64 -3.68 -14.39
C GLU A 41 13.25 -5.04 -14.82
N TYR A 42 14.25 -5.50 -14.08
CA TYR A 42 15.00 -6.72 -14.36
C TYR A 42 15.47 -7.36 -13.05
N ASP A 43 15.02 -8.56 -12.77
CA ASP A 43 15.26 -9.27 -11.50
C ASP A 43 16.75 -9.45 -11.16
N GLY A 44 17.60 -9.67 -12.18
CA GLY A 44 19.04 -9.77 -12.00
C GLY A 44 19.74 -8.50 -11.51
N SER A 45 19.04 -7.36 -11.47
CA SER A 45 19.59 -6.08 -10.99
C SER A 45 19.48 -5.89 -9.49
N LYS A 46 18.71 -6.74 -8.78
CA LYS A 46 18.39 -6.57 -7.36
C LYS A 46 18.22 -7.92 -6.67
N ASP A 47 18.85 -8.07 -5.53
CA ASP A 47 18.50 -9.13 -4.57
C ASP A 47 17.15 -8.77 -3.93
N LEU A 48 16.08 -9.46 -4.33
CA LEU A 48 14.72 -9.16 -3.93
C LEU A 48 14.49 -9.44 -2.44
N SER A 49 15.10 -10.47 -1.87
CA SER A 49 15.01 -10.75 -0.44
C SER A 49 15.66 -9.64 0.39
N ALA A 50 16.86 -9.23 0.02
CA ALA A 50 17.54 -8.11 0.67
C ALA A 50 16.81 -6.77 0.43
N ALA A 51 16.09 -6.61 -0.69
CA ALA A 51 15.27 -5.43 -0.96
C ALA A 51 14.06 -5.37 -0.03
N LEU A 52 13.38 -6.50 0.20
CA LEU A 52 12.29 -6.61 1.16
C LEU A 52 12.75 -6.36 2.59
N ASP A 53 13.90 -6.90 3.02
CA ASP A 53 14.48 -6.63 4.35
C ASP A 53 14.78 -5.14 4.55
N ARG A 54 15.34 -4.47 3.55
CA ARG A 54 15.61 -3.03 3.59
C ARG A 54 14.32 -2.20 3.64
N MET A 55 13.30 -2.62 2.90
CA MET A 55 11.99 -1.98 2.92
C MET A 55 11.33 -2.14 4.29
N ARG A 56 11.42 -3.35 4.89
CA ARG A 56 10.93 -3.64 6.24
C ARG A 56 11.61 -2.73 7.28
N GLU A 57 12.95 -2.66 7.28
CA GLU A 57 13.71 -1.75 8.14
C GLU A 57 13.24 -0.29 8.00
N GLY A 58 13.02 0.17 6.76
CA GLY A 58 12.57 1.54 6.51
C GLY A 58 11.16 1.82 7.02
N VAL A 59 10.22 0.88 6.83
CA VAL A 59 8.84 1.01 7.32
C VAL A 59 8.80 0.92 8.84
N ASP A 60 9.51 -0.03 9.46
CA ASP A 60 9.61 -0.15 10.93
C ASP A 60 10.24 1.10 11.55
N THR A 61 11.28 1.67 10.94
CA THR A 61 11.87 2.93 11.41
C THR A 61 10.86 4.08 11.36
N ALA A 62 10.07 4.17 10.28
CA ALA A 62 9.05 5.22 10.15
C ALA A 62 7.92 5.03 11.18
N ALA A 63 7.45 3.79 11.38
CA ALA A 63 6.42 3.47 12.37
C ALA A 63 6.92 3.67 13.81
N GLY A 64 8.15 3.25 14.12
CA GLY A 64 8.80 3.50 15.41
C GLY A 64 8.89 5.00 15.70
N TYR A 65 9.27 5.79 14.71
CA TYR A 65 9.33 7.26 14.83
C TYR A 65 7.97 7.87 15.18
N ILE A 66 6.89 7.45 14.53
CA ILE A 66 5.53 7.90 14.87
C ILE A 66 5.21 7.64 16.35
N LYS A 67 5.53 6.44 16.85
CA LYS A 67 5.33 6.08 18.26
C LYS A 67 6.21 6.89 19.22
N GLU A 68 7.47 7.07 18.90
CA GLU A 68 8.42 7.83 19.71
C GLU A 68 8.02 9.30 19.84
N GLN A 69 7.50 9.90 18.76
CA GLN A 69 7.00 11.27 18.77
C GLN A 69 5.60 11.40 19.40
N GLY A 70 4.91 10.29 19.65
CA GLY A 70 3.54 10.30 20.17
C GLY A 70 2.51 10.84 19.18
N TYR A 71 2.76 10.71 17.87
CA TYR A 71 1.84 11.17 16.84
C TYR A 71 0.61 10.28 16.75
N ASP A 72 -0.58 10.89 16.69
CA ASP A 72 -1.84 10.19 16.39
C ASP A 72 -1.97 9.97 14.88
N LEU A 73 -1.06 9.16 14.35
CA LEU A 73 -0.86 8.88 12.93
C LEU A 73 -0.58 7.39 12.72
N ARG A 74 -1.11 6.83 11.64
CA ARG A 74 -0.83 5.47 11.20
C ARG A 74 -0.35 5.46 9.75
N ILE A 75 0.36 4.40 9.35
CA ILE A 75 0.86 4.22 7.99
C ILE A 75 -0.08 3.29 7.22
N ALA A 76 -0.44 3.66 5.99
CA ALA A 76 -1.14 2.80 5.05
C ALA A 76 -0.24 2.54 3.84
N LEU A 77 0.16 1.29 3.63
CA LEU A 77 0.91 0.87 2.45
C LEU A 77 -0.05 0.73 1.26
N GLU A 78 0.36 1.25 0.12
CA GLU A 78 -0.41 1.18 -1.13
C GLU A 78 0.23 0.18 -2.09
N PRO A 79 -0.37 -1.00 -2.28
CA PRO A 79 0.10 -2.01 -3.22
C PRO A 79 -0.13 -1.57 -4.67
N LYS A 80 0.83 -1.90 -5.54
CA LYS A 80 0.72 -1.71 -6.99
C LYS A 80 1.57 -2.74 -7.71
N PRO A 81 1.08 -3.42 -8.78
CA PRO A 81 1.83 -4.50 -9.41
C PRO A 81 3.02 -4.00 -10.24
N ASN A 82 2.83 -2.90 -10.97
CA ASN A 82 3.81 -2.34 -11.89
C ASN A 82 3.59 -0.84 -12.10
N GLU A 83 4.42 -0.21 -12.94
CA GLU A 83 4.40 1.22 -13.24
C GLU A 83 4.60 2.13 -12.02
N PRO A 84 5.68 2.91 -12.01
CA PRO A 84 6.69 3.11 -13.07
C PRO A 84 7.79 2.05 -13.12
N ARG A 85 7.85 1.10 -12.20
CA ARG A 85 8.73 -0.07 -12.28
C ARG A 85 8.06 -1.18 -13.07
N GLY A 86 8.86 -2.05 -13.69
CA GLY A 86 8.36 -3.26 -14.35
C GLY A 86 7.64 -4.18 -13.37
N ASP A 87 8.26 -4.41 -12.20
CA ASP A 87 7.66 -5.13 -11.07
C ASP A 87 7.90 -4.37 -9.76
N ILE A 88 6.85 -4.24 -8.95
CA ILE A 88 6.89 -3.58 -7.64
C ILE A 88 6.86 -4.63 -6.53
N LEU A 89 7.59 -4.40 -5.43
CA LEU A 89 7.81 -5.40 -4.36
C LEU A 89 6.53 -5.83 -3.63
N LEU A 90 5.54 -4.94 -3.52
CA LEU A 90 4.26 -5.24 -2.90
C LEU A 90 3.15 -5.10 -3.95
N PRO A 91 2.99 -6.08 -4.85
CA PRO A 91 2.14 -5.91 -6.02
C PRO A 91 0.64 -5.98 -5.73
N THR A 92 0.21 -6.60 -4.63
CA THR A 92 -1.21 -6.81 -4.30
C THR A 92 -1.45 -6.70 -2.80
N VAL A 93 -2.72 -6.61 -2.41
CA VAL A 93 -3.15 -6.63 -1.00
C VAL A 93 -2.56 -7.83 -0.24
N GLY A 94 -2.62 -9.05 -0.81
CA GLY A 94 -2.11 -10.25 -0.14
C GLY A 94 -0.60 -10.20 0.12
N HIS A 95 0.20 -9.71 -0.83
CA HIS A 95 1.64 -9.52 -0.64
C HIS A 95 1.93 -8.49 0.45
N ALA A 96 1.20 -7.38 0.44
CA ALA A 96 1.38 -6.33 1.43
C ALA A 96 0.95 -6.78 2.84
N LEU A 97 -0.11 -7.59 2.99
CA LEU A 97 -0.49 -8.21 4.27
C LEU A 97 0.60 -9.15 4.80
N ALA A 98 1.16 -9.99 3.92
CA ALA A 98 2.27 -10.89 4.29
C ALA A 98 3.51 -10.09 4.74
N PHE A 99 3.80 -8.96 4.08
CA PHE A 99 4.88 -8.05 4.47
C PHE A 99 4.60 -7.38 5.82
N ILE A 100 3.40 -6.85 6.04
CA ILE A 100 3.00 -6.20 7.30
C ILE A 100 3.16 -7.16 8.48
N ALA A 101 2.83 -8.43 8.30
CA ALA A 101 2.99 -9.46 9.33
C ALA A 101 4.45 -9.68 9.78
N GLN A 102 5.44 -9.20 9.03
CA GLN A 102 6.86 -9.27 9.39
C GLN A 102 7.37 -8.00 10.08
N LEU A 103 6.54 -6.97 10.23
CA LEU A 103 6.92 -5.72 10.87
C LEU A 103 6.90 -5.83 12.39
N GLU A 104 7.82 -5.13 13.05
CA GLU A 104 7.83 -4.95 14.50
C GLU A 104 6.66 -4.09 14.97
N HIS A 105 6.35 -3.03 14.21
CA HIS A 105 5.30 -2.06 14.52
C HIS A 105 4.05 -2.26 13.67
N GLN A 106 3.68 -3.51 13.41
CA GLN A 106 2.53 -3.85 12.57
C GLN A 106 1.18 -3.31 13.07
N ASP A 107 1.08 -2.95 14.34
CA ASP A 107 -0.16 -2.43 14.96
C ASP A 107 -0.61 -1.09 14.36
N ILE A 108 0.33 -0.24 13.95
CA ILE A 108 0.05 1.07 13.31
C ILE A 108 0.31 1.07 11.80
N VAL A 109 0.57 -0.09 11.20
CA VAL A 109 0.74 -0.23 9.74
C VAL A 109 -0.40 -1.07 9.17
N GLY A 110 -1.05 -0.53 8.16
CA GLY A 110 -2.14 -1.18 7.41
C GLY A 110 -2.02 -0.88 5.93
N LEU A 111 -3.15 -0.90 5.23
CA LEU A 111 -3.24 -0.83 3.78
C LEU A 111 -4.08 0.36 3.32
N ASN A 112 -3.69 0.88 2.16
CA ASN A 112 -4.48 1.71 1.27
C ASN A 112 -4.61 0.99 -0.08
N PRO A 113 -5.51 -0.01 -0.23
CA PRO A 113 -5.75 -0.59 -1.54
C PRO A 113 -6.31 0.44 -2.50
N GLU A 114 -5.80 0.45 -3.72
CA GLU A 114 -6.42 1.15 -4.84
C GLU A 114 -7.09 0.13 -5.76
N THR A 115 -8.36 0.38 -6.10
CA THR A 115 -9.16 -0.56 -6.90
C THR A 115 -8.56 -0.79 -8.28
N GLY A 116 -8.01 0.25 -8.90
CA GLY A 116 -7.31 0.17 -10.18
C GLY A 116 -6.06 -0.71 -10.13
N HIS A 117 -5.30 -0.64 -9.05
CA HIS A 117 -4.08 -1.43 -8.88
C HIS A 117 -4.34 -2.94 -8.80
N GLU A 118 -5.37 -3.36 -8.08
CA GLU A 118 -5.76 -4.78 -8.05
C GLU A 118 -6.24 -5.26 -9.44
N GLN A 119 -6.96 -4.41 -10.19
CA GLN A 119 -7.33 -4.71 -11.58
C GLN A 119 -6.11 -4.79 -12.51
N MET A 120 -5.09 -3.94 -12.34
CA MET A 120 -3.82 -4.04 -13.06
C MET A 120 -3.10 -5.37 -12.77
N ALA A 121 -3.26 -5.93 -11.58
CA ALA A 121 -2.77 -7.26 -11.22
C ALA A 121 -3.65 -8.41 -11.79
N GLY A 122 -4.73 -8.09 -12.50
CA GLY A 122 -5.68 -9.08 -13.03
C GLY A 122 -6.58 -9.70 -11.95
N LEU A 123 -6.73 -9.04 -10.81
CA LEU A 123 -7.48 -9.54 -9.65
C LEU A 123 -8.82 -8.82 -9.48
N ASN A 124 -9.69 -9.45 -8.70
CA ASN A 124 -10.91 -8.84 -8.21
C ASN A 124 -10.59 -8.02 -6.94
N TYR A 125 -10.67 -6.71 -7.04
CA TYR A 125 -10.34 -5.80 -5.92
C TYR A 125 -11.27 -5.99 -4.70
N THR A 126 -12.53 -6.37 -4.90
CA THR A 126 -13.45 -6.63 -3.77
C THR A 126 -12.92 -7.75 -2.86
N HIS A 127 -12.33 -8.81 -3.45
CA HIS A 127 -11.71 -9.89 -2.67
C HIS A 127 -10.48 -9.43 -1.90
N GLY A 128 -9.61 -8.62 -2.53
CA GLY A 128 -8.44 -8.05 -1.86
C GLY A 128 -8.84 -7.15 -0.69
N ILE A 129 -9.81 -6.26 -0.91
CA ILE A 129 -10.31 -5.34 0.12
C ILE A 129 -11.02 -6.11 1.25
N ALA A 130 -11.81 -7.15 0.94
CA ALA A 130 -12.40 -8.04 1.94
C ALA A 130 -11.32 -8.70 2.81
N GLN A 131 -10.20 -9.13 2.23
CA GLN A 131 -9.07 -9.68 2.96
C GLN A 131 -8.41 -8.65 3.88
N ALA A 132 -8.26 -7.40 3.41
CA ALA A 132 -7.72 -6.31 4.22
C ALA A 132 -8.64 -5.95 5.42
N LEU A 133 -9.97 -5.97 5.20
CA LEU A 133 -10.98 -5.81 6.27
C LEU A 133 -10.91 -6.95 7.28
N TRP A 134 -10.92 -8.19 6.80
CA TRP A 134 -10.84 -9.39 7.66
C TRP A 134 -9.57 -9.40 8.51
N ALA A 135 -8.45 -8.93 7.98
CA ALA A 135 -7.19 -8.79 8.70
C ALA A 135 -7.14 -7.59 9.67
N GLY A 136 -8.16 -6.71 9.68
CA GLY A 136 -8.18 -5.47 10.46
C GLY A 136 -7.12 -4.45 9.97
N LYS A 137 -6.76 -4.52 8.68
CA LYS A 137 -5.67 -3.73 8.09
C LYS A 137 -6.13 -2.75 7.00
N LEU A 138 -7.41 -2.62 6.73
CA LEU A 138 -7.92 -1.58 5.84
C LEU A 138 -7.92 -0.23 6.56
N PHE A 139 -6.95 0.62 6.26
CA PHE A 139 -6.80 1.94 6.91
C PHE A 139 -7.29 3.08 6.04
N HIS A 140 -7.17 2.94 4.76
CA HIS A 140 -7.65 3.85 3.73
C HIS A 140 -8.00 3.05 2.48
N ILE A 141 -8.64 3.67 1.50
CA ILE A 141 -8.95 3.07 0.20
C ILE A 141 -9.02 4.17 -0.86
N ASP A 142 -8.39 3.93 -2.00
CA ASP A 142 -8.52 4.77 -3.17
C ASP A 142 -9.48 4.12 -4.19
N LEU A 143 -10.59 4.82 -4.46
CA LEU A 143 -11.64 4.35 -5.34
C LEU A 143 -11.50 4.98 -6.72
N ASN A 144 -11.04 4.19 -7.68
CA ASN A 144 -10.96 4.57 -9.08
C ASN A 144 -11.41 3.44 -10.00
N GLY A 145 -11.33 3.63 -11.30
CA GLY A 145 -11.61 2.63 -12.33
C GLY A 145 -10.39 2.37 -13.19
N GLN A 146 -10.30 1.15 -13.68
CA GLN A 146 -9.19 0.67 -14.52
C GLN A 146 -9.73 -0.25 -15.61
N ARG A 147 -9.10 -0.23 -16.80
CA ARG A 147 -9.36 -1.18 -17.88
C ARG A 147 -8.08 -1.88 -18.27
N GLY A 148 -8.01 -3.19 -18.01
CA GLY A 148 -6.86 -4.01 -18.31
C GLY A 148 -5.70 -3.82 -17.34
N ILE A 149 -4.54 -4.35 -17.71
CA ILE A 149 -3.38 -4.52 -16.82
C ILE A 149 -2.28 -3.45 -17.01
N LYS A 150 -2.49 -2.50 -17.90
CA LYS A 150 -1.51 -1.47 -18.24
C LYS A 150 -2.10 -0.08 -18.15
N TYR A 151 -1.19 0.89 -17.95
CA TYR A 151 -1.51 2.30 -17.89
C TYR A 151 -2.49 2.59 -16.77
N ASP A 152 -1.96 2.89 -15.63
CA ASP A 152 -2.71 3.38 -14.47
C ASP A 152 -3.58 4.57 -14.89
N GLN A 153 -4.87 4.29 -15.13
CA GLN A 153 -5.73 5.20 -15.88
C GLN A 153 -6.50 6.15 -14.98
N ASP A 154 -6.61 5.84 -13.69
CA ASP A 154 -7.37 6.66 -12.72
C ASP A 154 -8.76 7.05 -13.21
N LEU A 155 -9.47 6.11 -13.84
CA LEU A 155 -10.84 6.37 -14.30
C LEU A 155 -11.78 6.58 -13.10
N VAL A 156 -12.91 7.19 -13.33
CA VAL A 156 -13.96 7.32 -12.31
C VAL A 156 -14.35 5.93 -11.80
N PHE A 157 -14.52 5.78 -10.49
CA PHE A 157 -14.94 4.55 -9.85
C PHE A 157 -16.21 3.97 -10.48
N GLY A 158 -16.22 2.67 -10.73
CA GLY A 158 -17.26 1.97 -11.47
C GLY A 158 -17.09 2.01 -13.00
N HIS A 159 -16.17 2.83 -13.51
CA HIS A 159 -15.86 2.85 -14.94
C HIS A 159 -14.97 1.66 -15.29
N GLY A 160 -15.50 0.75 -16.08
CA GLY A 160 -14.81 -0.49 -16.47
C GLY A 160 -15.46 -1.74 -15.89
N ASP A 161 -15.87 -1.74 -14.62
CA ASP A 161 -16.55 -2.86 -13.96
C ASP A 161 -17.55 -2.35 -12.92
N LEU A 162 -18.75 -2.03 -13.39
CA LEU A 162 -19.82 -1.51 -12.52
C LEU A 162 -20.32 -2.58 -11.52
N HIS A 163 -20.34 -3.87 -11.91
CA HIS A 163 -20.81 -4.92 -11.02
C HIS A 163 -19.87 -5.12 -9.83
N ASN A 164 -18.56 -5.10 -10.09
CA ASN A 164 -17.57 -5.22 -9.02
C ASN A 164 -17.55 -3.95 -8.13
N ALA A 165 -17.76 -2.77 -8.72
CA ALA A 165 -17.91 -1.53 -7.94
C ALA A 165 -19.12 -1.59 -7.00
N PHE A 166 -20.28 -2.10 -7.48
CA PHE A 166 -21.45 -2.33 -6.64
C PHE A 166 -21.14 -3.32 -5.51
N ALA A 167 -20.49 -4.46 -5.82
CA ALA A 167 -20.13 -5.46 -4.83
C ALA A 167 -19.16 -4.89 -3.76
N LEU A 168 -18.26 -4.02 -4.16
CA LEU A 168 -17.36 -3.35 -3.20
C LEU A 168 -18.12 -2.39 -2.27
N VAL A 169 -19.05 -1.58 -2.82
CA VAL A 169 -19.88 -0.69 -1.99
C VAL A 169 -20.69 -1.51 -0.99
N ASP A 170 -21.31 -2.60 -1.45
CA ASP A 170 -22.07 -3.51 -0.57
C ASP A 170 -21.19 -4.12 0.53
N LEU A 171 -19.95 -4.51 0.20
CA LEU A 171 -18.98 -4.99 1.19
C LEU A 171 -18.65 -3.91 2.25
N LEU A 172 -18.44 -2.67 1.82
CA LEU A 172 -18.06 -1.58 2.72
C LEU A 172 -19.22 -1.08 3.59
N GLU A 173 -20.44 -1.08 3.06
CA GLU A 173 -21.63 -0.59 3.76
C GLU A 173 -22.29 -1.66 4.63
N ASN A 174 -22.30 -2.90 4.18
CA ASN A 174 -23.06 -3.99 4.78
C ASN A 174 -22.22 -5.20 5.20
N GLY A 175 -20.91 -5.16 5.06
CA GLY A 175 -20.03 -6.32 5.29
C GLY A 175 -20.15 -7.39 4.21
N GLY A 176 -20.74 -7.06 3.05
CA GLY A 176 -21.03 -7.97 1.94
C GLY A 176 -22.35 -8.74 2.08
N PRO A 177 -22.68 -9.63 1.13
CA PRO A 177 -23.94 -10.40 1.14
C PRO A 177 -24.08 -11.24 2.40
N GLY A 178 -24.85 -10.78 3.36
CA GLY A 178 -25.07 -11.47 4.63
C GLY A 178 -24.94 -10.57 5.85
N GLY A 179 -24.50 -9.33 5.67
CA GLY A 179 -24.36 -8.34 6.75
C GLY A 179 -23.33 -8.73 7.82
N VAL A 180 -22.87 -7.77 8.57
CA VAL A 180 -22.20 -7.99 9.86
C VAL A 180 -23.26 -7.99 10.93
#